data_18fcddb10c4635bd62c6967becaafe69
#
_entry.id   18fcddb10c4635bd62c6967becaafe69
#
_cell.length_a   1.000
_cell.length_b   1.000
_cell.length_c   1.000
_cell.angle_alpha   90.00
_cell.angle_beta   90.00
_cell.angle_gamma   90.00
#
_symmetry.space_group_name_H-M   'P 1'
#
loop_
_entity.id
_entity.type
_entity.pdbx_description
1 polymer ?
#
loop_
_entity_poly.entity_id
_entity_poly.type
_entity_poly.pdbx_seq_one_letter_code
_entity_poly.pdbx_strand_id
1 'polypeptide(L)'
;MKEPTGSKGPRLTGNISLPGKYIILQPFGQGVNISRKINTETERSRLRALGVLIKPPGTGLLFRTESKEISEELLIEDLENLIQKWENILQLNEISNPPMLISRDEDFSLKILRDYVNSSTTKVTIDDTHAIERAKNYLVNNESNFIIDFHNNSKEDHILEKYKLTKPFKSHYNPG
;
A
#
# COMPACT_ATOMS: atom_id res chain seq x y z
N MET A 1 0.29 13.63 -8.82
CA MET A 1 1.42 13.72 -9.77
C MET A 1 2.22 12.44 -9.69
N LYS A 2 2.63 11.87 -10.80
CA LYS A 2 3.52 10.68 -10.83
C LYS A 2 4.95 11.14 -11.05
N GLU A 3 5.89 10.50 -10.37
CA GLU A 3 7.31 10.80 -10.48
C GLU A 3 7.85 10.59 -11.90
N PRO A 4 8.92 11.31 -12.29
CA PRO A 4 9.60 11.09 -13.55
C PRO A 4 10.16 9.65 -13.61
N THR A 5 10.11 9.04 -14.79
CA THR A 5 10.64 7.69 -15.00
C THR A 5 11.60 7.73 -16.19
N GLY A 6 12.88 7.52 -15.94
CA GLY A 6 13.92 7.60 -16.97
C GLY A 6 13.96 9.01 -17.61
N SER A 7 13.90 9.08 -18.92
CA SER A 7 13.90 10.35 -19.70
C SER A 7 12.55 11.08 -19.72
N LYS A 8 11.49 10.49 -19.15
CA LYS A 8 10.15 11.09 -19.16
C LYS A 8 9.94 11.98 -17.94
N GLY A 9 9.49 13.21 -18.14
CA GLY A 9 9.14 14.13 -17.09
C GLY A 9 7.96 13.67 -16.21
N PRO A 10 7.63 14.43 -15.14
CA PRO A 10 6.51 14.10 -14.25
C PRO A 10 5.19 14.13 -15.02
N ARG A 11 4.28 13.21 -14.66
CA ARG A 11 2.96 13.12 -15.29
C ARG A 11 1.85 13.50 -14.31
N LEU A 12 0.90 14.27 -14.78
CA LEU A 12 -0.32 14.60 -14.05
C LEU A 12 -1.44 13.66 -14.46
N THR A 13 -2.30 13.33 -13.52
CA THR A 13 -3.53 12.57 -13.75
C THR A 13 -4.62 13.06 -12.79
N GLY A 14 -5.86 13.16 -13.30
CA GLY A 14 -7.04 13.38 -12.48
C GLY A 14 -7.61 12.08 -11.90
N ASN A 15 -7.16 10.92 -12.37
CA ASN A 15 -7.60 9.61 -11.84
C ASN A 15 -6.87 9.32 -10.53
N ILE A 16 -7.47 9.79 -9.43
CA ILE A 16 -6.98 9.52 -8.09
C ILE A 16 -7.33 8.09 -7.71
N SER A 17 -6.37 7.39 -7.11
CA SER A 17 -6.57 6.08 -6.51
C SER A 17 -5.84 6.02 -5.18
N LEU A 18 -6.56 5.58 -4.16
CA LEU A 18 -6.06 5.43 -2.79
C LEU A 18 -5.86 3.94 -2.51
N PRO A 19 -4.61 3.48 -2.47
CA PRO A 19 -4.32 2.07 -2.21
C PRO A 19 -4.39 1.77 -0.72
N GLY A 20 -5.22 0.79 -0.36
CA GLY A 20 -5.22 0.08 0.91
C GLY A 20 -4.44 -1.23 0.83
N LYS A 21 -4.56 -2.04 1.86
CA LYS A 21 -3.94 -3.37 1.91
C LYS A 21 -4.65 -4.34 0.94
N TYR A 22 -5.96 -4.36 0.97
CA TYR A 22 -6.82 -5.30 0.24
C TYR A 22 -7.59 -4.63 -0.89
N ILE A 23 -7.94 -3.35 -0.75
CA ILE A 23 -8.78 -2.60 -1.65
C ILE A 23 -8.05 -1.35 -2.17
N ILE A 24 -8.37 -0.93 -3.37
CA ILE A 24 -8.03 0.39 -3.90
C ILE A 24 -9.33 1.15 -4.08
N LEU A 25 -9.47 2.27 -3.38
CA LEU A 25 -10.58 3.20 -3.59
C LEU A 25 -10.25 4.16 -4.74
N GLN A 26 -11.17 4.31 -5.66
CA GLN A 26 -11.10 5.22 -6.79
C GLN A 26 -12.21 6.26 -6.68
N PRO A 27 -11.96 7.42 -6.06
CA PRO A 27 -13.00 8.42 -5.79
C PRO A 27 -13.77 8.91 -7.02
N PHE A 28 -13.11 8.92 -8.18
CA PHE A 28 -13.72 9.30 -9.47
C PHE A 28 -13.87 8.10 -10.42
N GLY A 29 -13.71 6.88 -9.88
CA GLY A 29 -13.89 5.65 -10.64
C GLY A 29 -15.33 5.16 -10.66
N GLN A 30 -15.56 4.03 -11.31
CA GLN A 30 -16.87 3.39 -11.37
C GLN A 30 -16.78 1.89 -11.21
N GLY A 31 -17.85 1.31 -10.66
CA GLY A 31 -18.03 -0.14 -10.57
C GLY A 31 -17.08 -0.83 -9.57
N VAL A 32 -17.14 -2.15 -9.59
CA VAL A 32 -16.32 -3.04 -8.77
C VAL A 32 -15.43 -3.87 -9.67
N ASN A 33 -14.14 -3.73 -9.51
CA ASN A 33 -13.12 -4.48 -10.21
C ASN A 33 -12.41 -5.47 -9.27
N ILE A 34 -11.89 -6.56 -9.82
CA ILE A 34 -11.21 -7.60 -9.05
C ILE A 34 -9.92 -7.96 -9.78
N SER A 35 -8.82 -8.09 -9.03
CA SER A 35 -7.52 -8.47 -9.57
C SER A 35 -7.63 -9.68 -10.51
N ARG A 36 -6.96 -9.62 -11.65
CA ARG A 36 -6.90 -10.73 -12.62
C ARG A 36 -6.18 -11.96 -12.07
N LYS A 37 -5.37 -11.80 -11.02
CA LYS A 37 -4.66 -12.91 -10.37
C LYS A 37 -5.56 -13.75 -9.45
N ILE A 38 -6.77 -13.28 -9.11
CA ILE A 38 -7.79 -14.09 -8.42
C ILE A 38 -8.55 -14.88 -9.49
N ASN A 39 -8.23 -16.15 -9.62
CA ASN A 39 -8.72 -16.99 -10.73
C ASN A 39 -9.97 -17.81 -10.37
N THR A 40 -10.30 -17.94 -9.07
CA THR A 40 -11.44 -18.73 -8.59
C THR A 40 -12.73 -17.95 -8.77
N GLU A 41 -13.67 -18.45 -9.57
CA GLU A 41 -14.91 -17.74 -9.88
C GLU A 41 -15.81 -17.55 -8.64
N THR A 42 -15.84 -18.52 -7.74
CA THR A 42 -16.55 -18.40 -6.45
C THR A 42 -16.06 -17.21 -5.65
N GLU A 43 -14.73 -17.04 -5.54
CA GLU A 43 -14.14 -15.93 -4.81
C GLU A 43 -14.37 -14.58 -5.52
N ARG A 44 -14.26 -14.57 -6.84
CA ARG A 44 -14.59 -13.37 -7.64
C ARG A 44 -16.04 -12.94 -7.44
N SER A 45 -16.96 -13.90 -7.41
CA SER A 45 -18.39 -13.64 -7.19
C SER A 45 -18.64 -13.11 -5.78
N ARG A 46 -18.00 -13.69 -4.76
CA ARG A 46 -18.05 -13.21 -3.37
C ARG A 46 -17.57 -11.76 -3.26
N LEU A 47 -16.38 -11.46 -3.75
CA LEU A 47 -15.80 -10.12 -3.69
C LEU A 47 -16.62 -9.10 -4.50
N ARG A 48 -17.19 -9.53 -5.63
CA ARG A 48 -18.08 -8.65 -6.43
C ARG A 48 -19.37 -8.33 -5.68
N ALA A 49 -20.00 -9.31 -5.07
CA ALA A 49 -21.22 -9.13 -4.28
C ALA A 49 -20.95 -8.20 -3.08
N LEU A 50 -19.90 -8.47 -2.31
CA LEU A 50 -19.49 -7.60 -1.21
C LEU A 50 -19.20 -6.18 -1.71
N GLY A 51 -18.41 -6.03 -2.77
CA GLY A 51 -18.04 -4.72 -3.30
C GLY A 51 -19.24 -3.90 -3.76
N VAL A 52 -20.28 -4.53 -4.32
CA VAL A 52 -21.53 -3.84 -4.69
C VAL A 52 -22.25 -3.30 -3.45
N LEU A 53 -22.23 -4.06 -2.34
CA LEU A 53 -22.90 -3.67 -1.09
C LEU A 53 -22.17 -2.54 -0.36
N ILE A 54 -20.83 -2.59 -0.28
CA ILE A 54 -20.05 -1.66 0.55
C ILE A 54 -19.52 -0.44 -0.21
N LYS A 55 -19.58 -0.46 -1.54
CA LYS A 55 -19.02 0.60 -2.38
C LYS A 55 -19.75 1.94 -2.16
N PRO A 56 -19.04 3.03 -1.81
CA PRO A 56 -19.65 4.36 -1.74
C PRO A 56 -20.22 4.80 -3.10
N PRO A 57 -21.34 5.52 -3.11
CA PRO A 57 -21.92 6.07 -4.34
C PRO A 57 -20.91 6.94 -5.11
N GLY A 58 -20.92 6.85 -6.43
CA GLY A 58 -20.06 7.68 -7.29
C GLY A 58 -18.58 7.29 -7.31
N THR A 59 -18.19 6.19 -6.64
CA THR A 59 -16.81 5.72 -6.60
C THR A 59 -16.60 4.40 -7.32
N GLY A 60 -15.34 4.01 -7.53
CA GLY A 60 -14.95 2.67 -7.98
C GLY A 60 -14.14 1.95 -6.90
N LEU A 61 -14.25 0.64 -6.84
CA LEU A 61 -13.42 -0.23 -6.02
C LEU A 61 -12.64 -1.21 -6.89
N LEU A 62 -11.39 -1.49 -6.48
CA LEU A 62 -10.59 -2.57 -7.03
C LEU A 62 -10.10 -3.45 -5.88
N PHE A 63 -10.57 -4.70 -5.83
CA PHE A 63 -10.03 -5.71 -4.94
C PHE A 63 -8.67 -6.19 -5.44
N ARG A 64 -7.65 -6.06 -4.59
CA ARG A 64 -6.28 -6.49 -4.87
C ARG A 64 -6.16 -8.01 -4.75
N THR A 65 -5.02 -8.55 -5.13
CA THR A 65 -4.75 -10.00 -5.02
C THR A 65 -4.77 -10.45 -3.56
N GLU A 66 -4.31 -9.59 -2.68
CA GLU A 66 -4.23 -9.78 -1.22
C GLU A 66 -5.61 -9.88 -0.54
N SER A 67 -6.70 -9.51 -1.23
CA SER A 67 -8.08 -9.68 -0.74
C SER A 67 -8.61 -11.10 -0.84
N LYS A 68 -7.87 -11.99 -1.53
CA LYS A 68 -8.27 -13.39 -1.67
C LYS A 68 -8.35 -14.09 -0.32
N GLU A 69 -9.50 -14.74 -0.04
CA GLU A 69 -9.78 -15.51 1.18
C GLU A 69 -9.71 -14.67 2.49
N ILE A 70 -9.73 -13.34 2.38
CA ILE A 70 -9.81 -12.43 3.52
C ILE A 70 -11.25 -12.30 3.98
N SER A 71 -11.46 -12.17 5.29
CA SER A 71 -12.78 -11.99 5.88
C SER A 71 -13.41 -10.66 5.44
N GLU A 72 -14.73 -10.60 5.47
CA GLU A 72 -15.47 -9.40 5.04
C GLU A 72 -15.22 -8.22 5.97
N GLU A 73 -15.06 -8.49 7.27
CA GLU A 73 -14.78 -7.48 8.29
C GLU A 73 -13.48 -6.75 7.98
N LEU A 74 -12.39 -7.47 7.66
CA LEU A 74 -11.10 -6.87 7.32
C LEU A 74 -11.14 -6.09 5.99
N LEU A 75 -11.96 -6.54 5.04
CA LEU A 75 -12.15 -5.83 3.78
C LEU A 75 -12.94 -4.53 3.99
N ILE A 76 -13.94 -4.56 4.86
CA ILE A 76 -14.74 -3.37 5.22
C ILE A 76 -13.87 -2.36 5.97
N GLU A 77 -13.11 -2.82 6.96
CA GLU A 77 -12.18 -1.98 7.72
C GLU A 77 -11.15 -1.27 6.81
N ASP A 78 -10.55 -2.01 5.87
CA ASP A 78 -9.61 -1.43 4.89
C ASP A 78 -10.30 -0.33 4.05
N LEU A 79 -11.55 -0.56 3.64
CA LEU A 79 -12.33 0.43 2.91
C LEU A 79 -12.67 1.67 3.75
N GLU A 80 -13.09 1.48 5.00
CA GLU A 80 -13.42 2.58 5.92
C GLU A 80 -12.21 3.49 6.15
N ASN A 81 -11.03 2.91 6.34
CA ASN A 81 -9.77 3.66 6.45
C ASN A 81 -9.47 4.47 5.17
N LEU A 82 -9.78 3.93 4.00
CA LEU A 82 -9.60 4.64 2.73
C LEU A 82 -10.62 5.79 2.55
N ILE A 83 -11.86 5.58 2.98
CA ILE A 83 -12.90 6.62 2.98
C ILE A 83 -12.48 7.77 3.90
N GLN A 84 -12.08 7.47 5.13
CA GLN A 84 -11.60 8.48 6.06
C GLN A 84 -10.40 9.26 5.50
N LYS A 85 -9.45 8.56 4.87
CA LYS A 85 -8.30 9.21 4.21
C LYS A 85 -8.77 10.14 3.08
N TRP A 86 -9.76 9.75 2.31
CA TRP A 86 -10.33 10.57 1.25
C TRP A 86 -11.04 11.81 1.79
N GLU A 87 -11.86 11.66 2.83
CA GLU A 87 -12.55 12.77 3.50
C GLU A 87 -11.55 13.80 4.05
N ASN A 88 -10.47 13.34 4.68
CA ASN A 88 -9.41 14.22 5.14
C ASN A 88 -8.74 15.00 3.99
N ILE A 89 -8.54 14.37 2.83
CA ILE A 89 -8.03 15.03 1.62
C ILE A 89 -9.00 16.11 1.14
N LEU A 90 -10.30 15.83 1.13
CA LEU A 90 -11.33 16.80 0.73
C LEU A 90 -11.37 18.00 1.67
N GLN A 91 -11.36 17.78 2.99
CA GLN A 91 -11.32 18.85 3.99
C GLN A 91 -10.09 19.74 3.82
N LEU A 92 -8.90 19.15 3.65
CA LEU A 92 -7.67 19.91 3.40
C LEU A 92 -7.75 20.70 2.09
N ASN A 93 -8.38 20.15 1.07
CA ASN A 93 -8.55 20.84 -0.21
C ASN A 93 -9.43 22.08 -0.10
N GLU A 94 -10.50 22.02 0.73
CA GLU A 94 -11.41 23.17 0.93
C GLU A 94 -10.72 24.37 1.60
N ILE A 95 -9.79 24.11 2.52
CA ILE A 95 -9.08 25.17 3.27
C ILE A 95 -7.76 25.59 2.63
N SER A 96 -7.32 24.91 1.57
CA SER A 96 -6.02 25.12 0.94
C SER A 96 -6.10 26.09 -0.23
N ASN A 97 -5.09 26.95 -0.36
CA ASN A 97 -4.91 27.79 -1.54
C ASN A 97 -3.89 27.16 -2.50
N PRO A 98 -4.26 26.89 -3.75
CA PRO A 98 -3.31 26.37 -4.75
C PRO A 98 -2.16 27.38 -5.05
N PRO A 99 -0.96 26.90 -5.36
CA PRO A 99 -0.53 25.50 -5.40
C PRO A 99 -0.10 24.99 -4.02
N MET A 100 -0.68 23.87 -3.56
CA MET A 100 -0.36 23.25 -2.28
C MET A 100 -0.31 21.71 -2.39
N LEU A 101 0.60 21.08 -1.64
CA LEU A 101 0.64 19.63 -1.49
C LEU A 101 -0.37 19.21 -0.41
N ILE A 102 -1.50 18.66 -0.81
CA ILE A 102 -2.57 18.23 0.11
C ILE A 102 -2.26 16.88 0.74
N SER A 103 -1.79 15.93 -0.05
CA SER A 103 -1.46 14.59 0.42
C SER A 103 -0.26 14.05 -0.35
N ARG A 104 0.61 13.35 0.35
CA ARG A 104 1.73 12.63 -0.25
C ARG A 104 1.43 11.15 -0.28
N ASP A 105 1.85 10.48 -1.34
CA ASP A 105 1.81 9.02 -1.39
C ASP A 105 2.70 8.43 -0.28
N GLU A 106 2.32 7.25 0.19
CA GLU A 106 3.12 6.53 1.18
C GLU A 106 4.54 6.33 0.68
N ASP A 107 5.51 6.46 1.56
CA ASP A 107 6.90 6.17 1.21
C ASP A 107 7.11 4.67 0.95
N PHE A 108 8.27 4.33 0.41
CA PHE A 108 8.59 2.96 0.03
C PHE A 108 8.52 1.99 1.22
N SER A 109 8.98 2.39 2.39
CA SER A 109 8.98 1.55 3.61
C SER A 109 7.56 1.21 4.05
N LEU A 110 6.67 2.21 4.08
CA LEU A 110 5.27 1.99 4.44
C LEU A 110 4.52 1.14 3.41
N LYS A 111 4.83 1.31 2.12
CA LYS A 111 4.27 0.44 1.06
C LYS A 111 4.68 -1.01 1.26
N ILE A 112 5.94 -1.28 1.65
CA ILE A 112 6.39 -2.64 1.96
C ILE A 112 5.66 -3.18 3.18
N LEU A 113 5.55 -2.41 4.26
CA LEU A 113 4.83 -2.85 5.45
C LEU A 113 3.38 -3.20 5.13
N ARG A 114 2.67 -2.33 4.43
CA ARG A 114 1.29 -2.56 4.01
C ARG A 114 1.13 -3.82 3.15
N ASP A 115 2.00 -3.99 2.16
CA ASP A 115 1.81 -5.00 1.11
C ASP A 115 2.36 -6.39 1.50
N TYR A 116 3.38 -6.47 2.35
CA TYR A 116 4.07 -7.72 2.65
C TYR A 116 3.95 -8.20 4.09
N VAL A 117 3.66 -7.31 5.05
CA VAL A 117 3.47 -7.72 6.43
C VAL A 117 2.09 -8.37 6.61
N ASN A 118 2.07 -9.54 7.25
CA ASN A 118 0.85 -10.31 7.53
C ASN A 118 0.95 -10.97 8.91
N SER A 119 -0.06 -11.74 9.30
CA SER A 119 -0.14 -12.41 10.60
C SER A 119 0.99 -13.40 10.88
N SER A 120 1.69 -13.88 9.86
CA SER A 120 2.86 -14.76 10.00
C SER A 120 4.18 -13.99 10.15
N THR A 121 4.18 -12.68 9.97
CA THR A 121 5.37 -11.84 10.10
C THR A 121 5.70 -11.65 11.58
N THR A 122 6.84 -12.15 12.00
CA THR A 122 7.29 -12.03 13.40
C THR A 122 8.26 -10.88 13.61
N LYS A 123 9.01 -10.50 12.58
CA LYS A 123 10.06 -9.49 12.68
C LYS A 123 10.26 -8.73 11.36
N VAL A 124 10.47 -7.43 11.47
CA VAL A 124 10.88 -6.54 10.37
C VAL A 124 12.18 -5.86 10.76
N THR A 125 13.21 -6.00 9.93
CA THR A 125 14.51 -5.36 10.15
C THR A 125 14.69 -4.20 9.19
N ILE A 126 15.04 -3.03 9.73
CA ILE A 126 15.14 -1.77 8.99
C ILE A 126 16.51 -1.16 9.28
N ASP A 127 17.17 -0.60 8.26
CA ASP A 127 18.48 0.01 8.32
C ASP A 127 18.48 1.54 8.18
N ASP A 128 17.30 2.14 8.17
CA ASP A 128 17.11 3.59 8.13
C ASP A 128 16.36 4.08 9.38
N THR A 129 16.95 5.05 10.07
CA THR A 129 16.39 5.58 11.35
C THR A 129 15.05 6.28 11.18
N HIS A 130 14.87 7.01 10.09
CA HIS A 130 13.60 7.68 9.83
C HIS A 130 12.50 6.71 9.41
N ALA A 131 12.87 5.63 8.69
CA ALA A 131 11.91 4.59 8.33
C ALA A 131 11.44 3.81 9.57
N ILE A 132 12.29 3.63 10.60
CA ILE A 132 11.87 3.00 11.86
C ILE A 132 10.79 3.79 12.59
N GLU A 133 10.93 5.10 12.71
CA GLU A 133 9.90 5.93 13.36
C GLU A 133 8.56 5.82 12.64
N ARG A 134 8.58 5.86 11.31
CA ARG A 134 7.37 5.67 10.50
C ARG A 134 6.79 4.27 10.65
N ALA A 135 7.63 3.24 10.70
CA ALA A 135 7.21 1.85 10.90
C ALA A 135 6.59 1.64 12.28
N LYS A 136 7.13 2.24 13.33
CA LYS A 136 6.54 2.19 14.67
C LYS A 136 5.17 2.85 14.72
N ASN A 137 5.01 4.01 14.08
CA ASN A 137 3.72 4.68 13.99
C ASN A 137 2.69 3.84 13.20
N TYR A 138 3.16 3.15 12.14
CA TYR A 138 2.33 2.22 11.38
C TYR A 138 1.83 1.06 12.25
N LEU A 139 2.69 0.49 13.11
CA LEU A 139 2.31 -0.59 14.04
C LEU A 139 1.20 -0.16 15.00
N VAL A 140 1.36 1.01 15.61
CA VAL A 140 0.38 1.54 16.59
C VAL A 140 -1.00 1.70 15.93
N ASN A 141 -1.02 2.17 14.68
CA ASN A 141 -2.27 2.44 13.98
C ASN A 141 -2.93 1.19 13.38
N ASN A 142 -2.22 0.06 13.26
CA ASN A 142 -2.71 -1.16 12.60
C ASN A 142 -2.71 -2.40 13.50
N GLU A 143 -2.57 -2.23 14.83
CA GLU A 143 -2.58 -3.32 15.83
C GLU A 143 -1.69 -4.53 15.47
N SER A 144 -0.60 -4.30 14.76
CA SER A 144 0.28 -5.35 14.25
C SER A 144 1.29 -5.79 15.31
N ASN A 145 1.47 -7.09 15.50
CA ASN A 145 2.27 -7.70 16.58
C ASN A 145 3.65 -8.21 16.12
N PHE A 146 4.33 -7.51 15.23
CA PHE A 146 5.69 -7.89 14.86
C PHE A 146 6.74 -7.00 15.54
N ILE A 147 7.97 -7.52 15.69
CA ILE A 147 9.09 -6.79 16.27
C ILE A 147 9.76 -5.97 15.17
N ILE A 148 9.99 -4.67 15.44
CA ILE A 148 10.86 -3.85 14.59
C ILE A 148 12.25 -3.84 15.19
N ASP A 149 13.22 -4.26 14.38
CA ASP A 149 14.65 -4.30 14.74
C ASP A 149 15.44 -3.31 13.88
N PHE A 150 16.32 -2.56 14.51
CA PHE A 150 17.24 -1.67 13.80
C PHE A 150 18.51 -2.40 13.43
N HIS A 151 18.93 -2.29 12.19
CA HIS A 151 20.21 -2.78 11.74
C HIS A 151 21.11 -1.60 11.34
N ASN A 152 22.19 -1.40 12.07
CA ASN A 152 23.17 -0.37 11.73
C ASN A 152 24.07 -0.89 10.61
N ASN A 153 23.82 -0.45 9.39
CA ASN A 153 24.65 -0.83 8.25
C ASN A 153 26.08 -0.30 8.40
N SER A 154 27.05 -1.21 8.33
CA SER A 154 28.46 -0.90 8.18
C SER A 154 29.00 -1.51 6.88
N LYS A 155 30.26 -1.16 6.52
CA LYS A 155 30.92 -1.78 5.35
C LYS A 155 31.11 -3.28 5.51
N GLU A 156 31.23 -3.75 6.76
CA GLU A 156 31.50 -5.14 7.12
C GLU A 156 30.22 -5.92 7.50
N ASP A 157 29.15 -5.23 7.89
CA ASP A 157 27.86 -5.82 8.30
C ASP A 157 26.69 -5.13 7.58
N HIS A 158 26.59 -5.37 6.27
CA HIS A 158 25.47 -4.86 5.48
C HIS A 158 24.24 -5.77 5.63
N ILE A 159 23.04 -5.19 5.79
CA ILE A 159 21.80 -5.94 6.02
C ILE A 159 21.55 -7.06 4.99
N LEU A 160 21.87 -6.83 3.71
CA LEU A 160 21.72 -7.83 2.65
C LEU A 160 22.70 -9.01 2.80
N GLU A 161 23.91 -8.77 3.34
CA GLU A 161 24.90 -9.81 3.60
C GLU A 161 24.52 -10.62 4.84
N LYS A 162 24.08 -9.96 5.90
CA LYS A 162 23.57 -10.60 7.10
C LYS A 162 22.49 -11.64 6.79
N TYR A 163 21.57 -11.30 5.89
CA TYR A 163 20.50 -12.21 5.45
C TYR A 163 20.85 -13.04 4.19
N LYS A 164 22.11 -13.00 3.73
CA LYS A 164 22.63 -13.75 2.56
C LYS A 164 21.85 -13.48 1.27
N LEU A 165 21.33 -12.26 1.11
CA LEU A 165 20.50 -11.86 -0.05
C LEU A 165 21.33 -11.33 -1.24
N THR A 166 22.63 -11.05 -1.06
CA THR A 166 23.49 -10.49 -2.10
C THR A 166 23.71 -11.41 -3.30
N LYS A 167 23.76 -12.74 -3.08
CA LYS A 167 23.98 -13.73 -4.16
C LYS A 167 22.80 -13.86 -5.12
N PRO A 168 21.53 -13.96 -4.66
CA PRO A 168 20.37 -14.01 -5.54
C PRO A 168 20.23 -12.76 -6.42
N PHE A 169 20.50 -11.56 -5.88
CA PHE A 169 20.40 -10.31 -6.64
C PHE A 169 21.43 -10.21 -7.76
N LYS A 170 22.69 -10.63 -7.53
CA LYS A 170 23.74 -10.60 -8.56
C LYS A 170 23.49 -11.58 -9.71
N SER A 171 22.79 -12.69 -9.47
CA SER A 171 22.48 -13.69 -10.50
C SER A 171 21.32 -13.31 -11.42
N HIS A 172 20.45 -12.36 -11.02
CA HIS A 172 19.27 -11.94 -11.78
C HIS A 172 19.41 -10.54 -12.38
N TYR A 173 20.41 -9.77 -11.97
CA TYR A 173 20.68 -8.44 -12.49
C TYR A 173 21.86 -8.51 -13.46
N ASN A 174 21.54 -8.71 -14.74
CA ASN A 174 22.49 -8.51 -15.83
C ASN A 174 22.15 -7.15 -16.47
N PRO A 175 22.87 -6.06 -16.14
CA PRO A 175 22.71 -4.81 -16.87
C PRO A 175 23.32 -5.02 -18.26
N GLY A 176 22.44 -5.21 -19.27
CA GLY A 176 22.82 -5.19 -20.67
C GLY A 176 23.26 -3.82 -21.12
#